data_e9d447a6e59e74681cb7c65dfc7b3708
#
_entry.id   e9d447a6e59e74681cb7c65dfc7b3708
#
_cell.length_a   1.000
_cell.length_b   1.000
_cell.length_c   1.000
_cell.angle_alpha   90.00
_cell.angle_beta   90.00
_cell.angle_gamma   90.00
#
_symmetry.space_group_name_H-M   'P 1'
#
loop_
_entity.id
_entity.type
_entity.pdbx_description
1 polymer ?
#
loop_
_entity_poly.entity_id
_entity_poly.type
_entity_poly.pdbx_seq_one_letter_code
_entity_poly.pdbx_strand_id
1 'polypeptide(L)'
;MATLGRRAYAEMFGPTVGDRVRLADTDLVIEVEQDHTLRAGGYGEEVKFGGGKTIRDGMAQSQRSRDGGGSGPEAGGAMDTVLTNALILDHWGIVKADIGLRDGRIVAIGKAGNPDTQPG
;
A
#
# COMPACT_ATOMS: atom_id res chain seq x y z
N MET A 1 7.19 -22.23 8.56
CA MET A 1 6.69 -20.86 8.26
C MET A 1 6.90 -20.00 9.51
N ALA A 2 7.52 -18.86 9.34
CA ALA A 2 7.66 -17.91 10.44
C ALA A 2 6.30 -17.23 10.70
N THR A 3 5.95 -17.08 11.96
CA THR A 3 4.73 -16.38 12.37
C THR A 3 5.09 -15.09 13.08
N LEU A 4 4.41 -14.02 12.75
CA LEU A 4 4.55 -12.72 13.38
C LEU A 4 3.30 -12.41 14.20
N GLY A 5 3.48 -12.06 15.46
CA GLY A 5 2.37 -11.65 16.31
C GLY A 5 1.75 -10.31 15.88
N ARG A 6 0.44 -10.13 16.09
CA ARG A 6 -0.28 -8.90 15.69
C ARG A 6 0.37 -7.63 16.24
N ARG A 7 0.80 -7.65 17.49
CA ARG A 7 1.44 -6.48 18.10
C ARG A 7 2.74 -6.10 17.38
N ALA A 8 3.60 -7.08 17.12
CA ALA A 8 4.85 -6.84 16.40
C ALA A 8 4.60 -6.34 14.97
N TYR A 9 3.59 -6.89 14.30
CA TYR A 9 3.17 -6.41 12.97
C TYR A 9 2.72 -4.94 13.04
N ALA A 10 1.87 -4.60 14.02
CA ALA A 10 1.38 -3.23 14.17
C ALA A 10 2.49 -2.23 14.54
N GLU A 11 3.49 -2.66 15.29
CA GLU A 11 4.67 -1.83 15.60
C GLU A 11 5.54 -1.54 14.36
N MET A 12 5.61 -2.47 13.41
CA MET A 12 6.39 -2.31 12.17
C MET A 12 5.62 -1.61 11.05
N PHE A 13 4.36 -1.96 10.86
CA PHE A 13 3.58 -1.57 9.68
C PHE A 13 2.29 -0.81 10.01
N GLY A 14 2.05 -0.55 11.28
CA GLY A 14 0.82 0.07 11.74
C GLY A 14 -0.35 -0.93 11.88
N PRO A 15 -1.54 -0.44 12.22
CA PRO A 15 -2.71 -1.28 12.45
C PRO A 15 -3.13 -1.99 11.16
N THR A 16 -3.70 -3.18 11.30
CA THR A 16 -4.31 -3.95 10.23
C THR A 16 -5.73 -4.35 10.58
N VAL A 17 -6.39 -5.12 9.72
CA VAL A 17 -7.80 -5.52 9.86
C VAL A 17 -8.10 -6.04 11.27
N GLY A 18 -9.14 -5.48 11.89
CA GLY A 18 -9.60 -5.82 13.22
C GLY A 18 -8.83 -5.13 14.37
N ASP A 19 -7.76 -4.40 14.07
CA ASP A 19 -7.08 -3.60 15.08
C ASP A 19 -7.88 -2.33 15.37
N ARG A 20 -7.88 -1.92 16.64
CA ARG A 20 -8.56 -0.73 17.11
C ARG A 20 -7.57 0.38 17.39
N VAL A 21 -7.89 1.55 16.91
CA VAL A 21 -7.05 2.74 17.04
C VAL A 21 -7.88 3.89 17.57
N ARG A 22 -7.34 4.60 18.57
CA ARG A 22 -7.95 5.85 19.03
C ARG A 22 -7.75 6.92 17.96
N LEU A 23 -8.82 7.63 17.62
CA LEU A 23 -8.77 8.68 16.62
C LEU A 23 -8.25 9.98 17.24
N ALA A 24 -6.98 10.28 17.00
CA ALA A 24 -6.31 11.48 17.53
C ALA A 24 -6.56 11.68 19.03
N ASP A 25 -6.89 12.89 19.46
CA ASP A 25 -7.16 13.24 20.85
C ASP A 25 -8.64 13.10 21.23
N THR A 26 -9.41 12.37 20.44
CA THR A 26 -10.83 12.12 20.73
C THR A 26 -11.00 10.86 21.57
N ASP A 27 -12.20 10.64 22.11
CA ASP A 27 -12.60 9.40 22.77
C ASP A 27 -13.08 8.32 21.77
N LEU A 28 -13.09 8.65 20.48
CA LEU A 28 -13.51 7.75 19.43
C LEU A 28 -12.45 6.69 19.16
N VAL A 29 -12.86 5.42 19.21
CA VAL A 29 -12.04 4.28 18.80
C VAL A 29 -12.57 3.75 17.49
N ILE A 30 -11.70 3.67 16.51
CA ILE A 30 -12.01 3.13 15.18
C ILE A 30 -11.42 1.74 15.04
N GLU A 31 -12.05 0.91 14.22
CA GLU A 31 -11.56 -0.42 13.87
C GLU A 31 -11.27 -0.48 12.37
N VAL A 32 -10.10 -1.02 12.01
CA VAL A 32 -9.71 -1.17 10.61
C VAL A 32 -10.53 -2.30 9.98
N GLU A 33 -11.34 -1.97 8.98
CA GLU A 33 -12.25 -2.92 8.32
C GLU A 33 -11.56 -3.69 7.20
N GLN A 34 -10.68 -3.03 6.46
CA GLN A 34 -9.93 -3.63 5.35
C GLN A 34 -8.50 -3.11 5.33
N ASP A 35 -7.61 -3.94 4.81
CA ASP A 35 -6.20 -3.58 4.59
C ASP A 35 -5.81 -3.95 3.15
N HIS A 36 -5.75 -2.95 2.30
CA HIS A 36 -5.36 -3.14 0.90
C HIS A 36 -3.86 -3.40 0.75
N THR A 37 -3.05 -3.09 1.75
CA THR A 37 -1.61 -3.36 1.72
C THR A 37 -1.29 -4.84 1.89
N LEU A 38 -2.24 -5.65 2.34
CA LEU A 38 -2.10 -7.11 2.45
C LEU A 38 -2.33 -7.84 1.12
N ARG A 39 -2.80 -7.15 0.09
CA ARG A 39 -2.92 -7.74 -1.25
C ARG A 39 -1.53 -8.15 -1.74
N ALA A 40 -1.45 -9.28 -2.45
CA ALA A 40 -0.19 -9.86 -2.90
C ALA A 40 0.82 -10.22 -1.78
N GLY A 41 0.32 -10.51 -0.57
CA GLY A 41 1.15 -11.04 0.52
C GLY A 41 1.61 -10.05 1.57
N GLY A 42 1.31 -8.77 1.39
CA GLY A 42 1.67 -7.72 2.36
C GLY A 42 3.09 -7.18 2.20
N TYR A 43 3.48 -6.33 3.13
CA TYR A 43 4.84 -5.79 3.16
C TYR A 43 5.87 -6.90 3.37
N GLY A 44 6.96 -6.82 2.66
CA GLY A 44 8.05 -7.81 2.70
C GLY A 44 7.96 -8.88 1.61
N GLU A 45 6.81 -9.12 1.02
CA GLU A 45 6.69 -10.05 -0.12
C GLU A 45 7.40 -9.54 -1.36
N GLU A 46 7.57 -8.25 -1.46
CA GLU A 46 8.29 -7.58 -2.55
C GLU A 46 9.76 -7.99 -2.64
N VAL A 47 10.34 -8.51 -1.57
CA VAL A 47 11.76 -8.89 -1.52
C VAL A 47 12.02 -10.39 -1.68
N LYS A 48 11.01 -11.17 -1.95
CA LYS A 48 11.19 -12.64 -2.10
C LYS A 48 11.96 -13.06 -3.34
N PHE A 49 12.05 -12.21 -4.34
CA PHE A 49 12.86 -12.46 -5.53
C PHE A 49 14.34 -12.34 -5.22
N GLY A 50 15.14 -13.27 -5.70
CA GLY A 50 16.56 -13.33 -5.43
C GLY A 50 16.93 -13.96 -4.09
N GLY A 51 15.99 -14.58 -3.39
CA GLY A 51 16.23 -15.28 -2.14
C GLY A 51 16.89 -14.43 -1.05
N GLY A 52 16.57 -13.15 -1.00
CA GLY A 52 17.17 -12.19 -0.08
C GLY A 52 18.58 -11.76 -0.46
N LYS A 53 19.06 -12.15 -1.62
CA LYS A 53 20.43 -11.86 -2.06
C LYS A 53 20.55 -10.55 -2.78
N THR A 54 19.55 -10.17 -3.55
CA THR A 54 19.62 -9.01 -4.43
C THR A 54 18.25 -8.37 -4.57
N ILE A 55 18.21 -7.07 -4.45
CA ILE A 55 17.10 -6.27 -4.93
C ILE A 55 17.38 -6.00 -6.41
N ARG A 56 16.44 -6.37 -7.28
CA ARG A 56 16.59 -6.18 -8.72
C ARG A 56 16.55 -4.68 -9.07
N ASP A 57 17.32 -4.32 -10.10
CA ASP A 57 17.23 -2.98 -10.67
C ASP A 57 15.80 -2.69 -11.14
N GLY A 58 15.31 -1.50 -10.80
CA GLY A 58 13.92 -1.10 -11.11
C GLY A 58 12.87 -1.65 -10.16
N MET A 59 13.24 -2.43 -9.17
CA MET A 59 12.35 -2.88 -8.12
C MET A 59 11.79 -1.68 -7.35
N ALA A 60 10.51 -1.69 -7.05
CA ALA A 60 9.78 -0.57 -6.46
C ALA A 60 9.63 0.66 -7.38
N GLN A 61 9.97 0.54 -8.64
CA GLN A 61 9.67 1.55 -9.65
C GLN A 61 8.45 1.12 -10.47
N SER A 62 7.63 2.08 -10.89
CA SER A 62 6.54 1.79 -11.80
C SER A 62 7.06 1.40 -13.18
N GLN A 63 6.42 0.41 -13.80
CA GLN A 63 6.66 0.07 -15.21
C GLN A 63 5.99 1.06 -16.18
N ARG A 64 5.21 1.98 -15.65
CA ARG A 64 4.51 2.99 -16.47
C ARG A 64 5.38 4.21 -16.63
N SER A 65 5.40 4.76 -17.84
CA SER A 65 5.99 6.07 -18.05
C SER A 65 5.10 7.15 -17.42
N ARG A 66 5.68 8.29 -17.09
CA ARG A 66 4.93 9.43 -16.54
C ARG A 66 3.77 9.85 -17.45
N ASP A 67 4.01 9.86 -18.74
CA ASP A 67 3.05 10.38 -19.73
C ASP A 67 1.99 9.36 -20.17
N GLY A 68 2.05 8.15 -19.61
CA GLY A 68 1.10 7.11 -19.93
C GLY A 68 1.24 6.55 -21.33
N GLY A 69 1.85 5.43 -21.47
CA GLY A 69 1.94 4.71 -22.75
C GLY A 69 1.20 3.38 -22.66
N GLY A 70 -0.11 3.38 -22.67
CA GLY A 70 -0.89 2.15 -22.64
C GLY A 70 -2.33 2.38 -23.00
N SER A 71 -2.98 1.40 -23.59
CA SER A 71 -4.42 1.41 -23.86
C SER A 71 -5.15 0.63 -22.77
N GLY A 72 -6.24 1.18 -22.25
CA GLY A 72 -7.09 0.54 -21.26
C GLY A 72 -7.28 1.37 -19.99
N PRO A 73 -8.02 0.86 -19.01
CA PRO A 73 -8.29 1.57 -17.75
C PRO A 73 -7.03 1.90 -16.94
N GLU A 74 -5.89 1.38 -17.35
CA GLU A 74 -4.60 1.61 -16.74
C GLU A 74 -3.71 2.60 -17.51
N ALA A 75 -4.26 3.29 -18.51
CA ALA A 75 -3.53 4.24 -19.37
C ALA A 75 -3.04 5.53 -18.66
N GLY A 76 -3.17 5.59 -17.37
CA GLY A 76 -2.96 6.80 -16.58
C GLY A 76 -1.55 7.08 -16.10
N GLY A 77 -0.50 6.68 -16.75
CA GLY A 77 0.87 7.04 -16.35
C GLY A 77 1.27 6.68 -14.90
N ALA A 78 2.52 6.96 -14.54
CA ALA A 78 3.02 6.74 -13.19
C ALA A 78 2.51 7.82 -12.22
N MET A 79 2.46 7.49 -10.94
CA MET A 79 2.16 8.44 -9.88
C MET A 79 3.34 9.40 -9.67
N ASP A 80 3.06 10.64 -9.35
CA ASP A 80 4.09 11.61 -8.98
C ASP A 80 4.53 11.41 -7.53
N THR A 81 3.58 11.04 -6.68
CA THR A 81 3.80 10.84 -5.24
C THR A 81 2.96 9.67 -4.77
N VAL A 82 3.53 8.87 -3.90
CA VAL A 82 2.81 7.80 -3.22
C VAL A 82 2.94 7.99 -1.72
N LEU A 83 1.81 8.05 -1.04
CA LEU A 83 1.75 8.00 0.42
C LEU A 83 1.53 6.55 0.80
N THR A 84 2.46 5.97 1.52
CA THR A 84 2.36 4.56 1.91
C THR A 84 1.81 4.40 3.31
N ASN A 85 1.10 3.31 3.53
CA ASN A 85 0.65 2.89 4.86
C ASN A 85 -0.28 3.90 5.53
N ALA A 86 -1.22 4.46 4.78
CA ALA A 86 -2.20 5.41 5.28
C ALA A 86 -3.40 4.70 5.93
N LEU A 87 -3.86 5.21 7.06
CA LEU A 87 -5.14 4.83 7.65
C LEU A 87 -6.19 5.83 7.17
N ILE A 88 -7.09 5.38 6.32
CA ILE A 88 -8.10 6.20 5.64
C ILE A 88 -9.44 6.04 6.34
N LEU A 89 -10.00 7.17 6.76
CA LEU A 89 -11.36 7.25 7.27
C LEU A 89 -12.21 7.97 6.25
N ASP A 90 -13.19 7.28 5.69
CA ASP A 90 -14.09 7.85 4.72
C ASP A 90 -15.53 7.33 4.97
N HIS A 91 -16.51 7.91 4.28
CA HIS A 91 -17.92 7.52 4.38
C HIS A 91 -18.17 6.07 3.96
N TRP A 92 -17.31 5.48 3.14
CA TRP A 92 -17.42 4.10 2.65
C TRP A 92 -16.66 3.09 3.51
N GLY A 93 -15.90 3.53 4.51
CA GLY A 93 -15.22 2.62 5.42
C GLY A 93 -13.95 3.17 6.06
N ILE A 94 -13.34 2.33 6.89
CA ILE A 94 -12.07 2.58 7.57
C ILE A 94 -11.08 1.55 7.05
N VAL A 95 -10.13 2.01 6.23
CA VAL A 95 -9.22 1.12 5.52
C VAL A 95 -7.79 1.59 5.62
N LYS A 96 -6.89 0.63 5.60
CA LYS A 96 -5.47 0.86 5.43
C LYS A 96 -5.09 0.65 3.96
N ALA A 97 -4.40 1.62 3.39
CA ALA A 97 -4.00 1.56 1.98
C ALA A 97 -2.84 2.51 1.69
N ASP A 98 -2.26 2.34 0.51
CA ASP A 98 -1.39 3.32 -0.09
C ASP A 98 -2.20 4.24 -1.01
N ILE A 99 -1.79 5.49 -1.12
CA ILE A 99 -2.50 6.54 -1.87
C ILE A 99 -1.58 7.06 -2.97
N GLY A 100 -2.02 6.95 -4.19
CA GLY A 100 -1.32 7.48 -5.36
C GLY A 100 -1.83 8.87 -5.75
N LEU A 101 -0.91 9.79 -5.89
CA LEU A 101 -1.16 11.19 -6.29
C LEU A 101 -0.54 11.47 -7.65
N ARG A 102 -1.26 12.22 -8.46
CA ARG A 102 -0.75 12.78 -9.72
C ARG A 102 -1.39 14.13 -9.99
N ASP A 103 -0.55 15.10 -10.38
CA ASP A 103 -0.97 16.47 -10.65
C ASP A 103 -1.81 17.08 -9.49
N GLY A 104 -1.41 16.79 -8.25
CA GLY A 104 -2.08 17.29 -7.05
C GLY A 104 -3.42 16.63 -6.72
N ARG A 105 -3.76 15.52 -7.36
CA ARG A 105 -5.02 14.81 -7.14
C ARG A 105 -4.78 13.35 -6.74
N ILE A 106 -5.66 12.83 -5.91
CA ILE A 106 -5.70 11.40 -5.61
C ILE A 106 -6.25 10.68 -6.84
N VAL A 107 -5.45 9.76 -7.39
CA VAL A 107 -5.82 8.98 -8.58
C VAL A 107 -5.92 7.49 -8.32
N ALA A 108 -5.37 7.02 -7.20
CA ALA A 108 -5.44 5.61 -6.83
C ALA A 108 -5.41 5.43 -5.30
N ILE A 109 -6.13 4.42 -4.85
CA ILE A 109 -6.07 3.92 -3.47
C ILE A 109 -5.91 2.41 -3.56
N GLY A 110 -4.87 1.84 -2.92
CA GLY A 110 -4.61 0.42 -3.01
C GLY A 110 -3.31 0.02 -2.36
N LYS A 111 -2.48 -0.72 -3.08
CA LYS A 111 -1.13 -1.08 -2.68
C LYS A 111 -0.15 -0.57 -3.70
N ALA A 112 0.75 0.30 -3.27
CA ALA A 112 1.96 0.61 -4.02
C ALA A 112 2.96 -0.54 -3.87
N GLY A 113 3.71 -0.85 -4.89
CA GLY A 113 4.60 -1.97 -4.75
C GLY A 113 5.58 -2.19 -5.87
N ASN A 114 6.16 -3.33 -5.80
CA ASN A 114 7.14 -3.81 -6.74
C ASN A 114 6.48 -4.10 -8.10
N PRO A 115 6.95 -3.51 -9.20
CA PRO A 115 6.39 -3.74 -10.54
C PRO A 115 6.46 -5.20 -11.01
N ASP A 116 7.29 -6.03 -10.41
CA ASP A 116 7.34 -7.47 -10.71
C ASP A 116 6.19 -8.27 -10.11
N THR A 117 5.57 -7.75 -9.06
CA THR A 117 4.49 -8.43 -8.34
C THR A 117 3.17 -7.68 -8.39
N GLN A 118 3.23 -6.39 -8.62
CA GLN A 118 2.08 -5.50 -8.56
C GLN A 118 2.12 -4.52 -9.72
N PRO A 119 1.08 -4.45 -10.54
CA PRO A 119 1.03 -3.50 -11.64
C PRO A 119 0.95 -2.05 -11.13
N GLY A 120 1.72 -1.20 -11.77
CA GLY A 120 1.68 0.24 -11.55
C GLY A 120 2.21 0.77 -10.27
#